data_d6a35030e8fb2b696a45fbc02e914518
#
_entry.id   d6a35030e8fb2b696a45fbc02e914518
#
_cell.length_a   1.000
_cell.length_b   1.000
_cell.length_c   1.000
_cell.angle_alpha   90.00
_cell.angle_beta   90.00
_cell.angle_gamma   90.00
#
_symmetry.space_group_name_H-M   'P 1'
#
loop_
_entity.id
_entity.type
_entity.pdbx_description
1 polymer ?
#
loop_
_entity_poly.entity_id
_entity_poly.type
_entity_poly.pdbx_seq_one_letter_code
_entity_poly.pdbx_strand_id
1 'polypeptide(L)'
;IIFSDLVDFAAQYGSVQNVLLKELQFPYAILLEDGQIIWNNTCFSEVFGSEAKTGTYLSKYIQELNRSVFPKEKDKPIEKEVSYNGRDYRAILSKVPVQDLQEAENILQMRKGREYFVTVTLSDVTEMNEYIRANEEQKLVAGLIYIDNYDEVMESVEEVRQSLLVALIDRKINQYMSVNDGIVKKLEKDKYFFVIKKSYYKEMEKNKFAVLDEAKSVNIGNTMPATLSIGIGIATDTYAQSYNYARVAIDLALARGGDQAVVKSNS
;
A
#
# COMPACT_ATOMS: atom_id res chain seq x y z
N ILE A 1 -12.07 56.31 -26.90
CA ILE A 1 -13.06 55.26 -27.09
C ILE A 1 -12.33 53.89 -27.21
N ILE A 2 -11.40 53.72 -28.18
CA ILE A 2 -10.72 52.44 -28.41
C ILE A 2 -9.88 51.96 -27.18
N PHE A 3 -9.26 52.90 -26.44
CA PHE A 3 -8.46 52.56 -25.27
C PHE A 3 -9.31 52.14 -24.05
N SER A 4 -10.49 52.77 -23.91
CA SER A 4 -11.46 52.40 -22.87
C SER A 4 -12.02 51.00 -23.12
N ASP A 5 -12.38 50.70 -24.39
CA ASP A 5 -12.94 49.41 -24.77
C ASP A 5 -11.91 48.25 -24.59
N LEU A 6 -10.60 48.54 -24.78
CA LEU A 6 -9.52 47.59 -24.59
C LEU A 6 -9.24 47.30 -23.10
N VAL A 7 -9.34 48.35 -22.27
CA VAL A 7 -9.21 48.22 -20.80
C VAL A 7 -10.39 47.44 -20.21
N ASP A 8 -11.62 47.76 -20.69
CA ASP A 8 -12.84 47.04 -20.26
C ASP A 8 -12.83 45.58 -20.73
N PHE A 9 -12.32 45.29 -21.92
CA PHE A 9 -12.13 43.94 -22.43
C PHE A 9 -11.08 43.16 -21.59
N ALA A 10 -9.93 43.76 -21.30
CA ALA A 10 -8.91 43.16 -20.46
C ALA A 10 -9.40 42.91 -19.02
N ALA A 11 -10.19 43.82 -18.45
CA ALA A 11 -10.82 43.69 -17.15
C ALA A 11 -11.88 42.58 -17.15
N GLN A 12 -12.68 42.46 -18.22
CA GLN A 12 -13.64 41.36 -18.37
C GLN A 12 -12.95 40.01 -18.53
N TYR A 13 -11.86 39.90 -19.30
CA TYR A 13 -11.08 38.67 -19.42
C TYR A 13 -10.47 38.27 -18.09
N GLY A 14 -9.91 39.18 -17.32
CA GLY A 14 -9.39 38.93 -15.98
C GLY A 14 -10.48 38.46 -15.01
N SER A 15 -11.69 39.00 -15.09
CA SER A 15 -12.81 38.57 -14.27
C SER A 15 -13.31 37.18 -14.66
N VAL A 16 -13.36 36.85 -15.96
CA VAL A 16 -13.75 35.54 -16.46
C VAL A 16 -12.71 34.45 -16.05
N GLN A 17 -11.41 34.75 -16.17
CA GLN A 17 -10.37 33.84 -15.71
C GLN A 17 -10.47 33.55 -14.22
N ASN A 18 -10.71 34.56 -13.38
CA ASN A 18 -10.90 34.38 -11.95
C ASN A 18 -12.13 33.55 -11.61
N VAL A 19 -13.23 33.70 -12.35
CA VAL A 19 -14.43 32.87 -12.18
C VAL A 19 -14.12 31.41 -12.57
N LEU A 20 -13.52 31.20 -13.74
CA LEU A 20 -13.16 29.87 -14.21
C LEU A 20 -12.20 29.14 -13.27
N LEU A 21 -11.21 29.83 -12.71
CA LEU A 21 -10.29 29.24 -11.74
C LEU A 21 -10.99 28.86 -10.43
N LYS A 22 -11.97 29.61 -9.98
CA LYS A 22 -12.79 29.27 -8.80
C LYS A 22 -13.71 28.09 -9.04
N GLU A 23 -14.18 27.90 -10.26
CA GLU A 23 -15.07 26.83 -10.70
C GLU A 23 -14.32 25.51 -10.99
N LEU A 24 -12.97 25.48 -10.88
CA LEU A 24 -12.22 24.24 -11.00
C LEU A 24 -12.69 23.23 -9.93
N GLN A 25 -13.10 22.06 -10.40
CA GLN A 25 -13.67 21.00 -9.56
C GLN A 25 -12.61 20.13 -8.87
N PHE A 26 -11.41 20.64 -8.67
CA PHE A 26 -10.35 20.02 -7.90
C PHE A 26 -9.65 21.07 -7.03
N PRO A 27 -9.16 20.69 -5.86
CA PRO A 27 -8.43 21.58 -4.96
C PRO A 27 -7.19 22.15 -5.63
N TYR A 28 -7.13 23.48 -5.71
CA TYR A 28 -6.04 24.22 -6.34
C TYR A 28 -5.63 25.41 -5.50
N ALA A 29 -4.32 25.59 -5.32
CA ALA A 29 -3.76 26.74 -4.60
C ALA A 29 -2.51 27.28 -5.28
N ILE A 30 -2.23 28.56 -5.05
CA ILE A 30 -1.00 29.26 -5.46
C ILE A 30 -0.26 29.68 -4.20
N LEU A 31 1.02 29.31 -4.14
CA LEU A 31 1.91 29.57 -3.03
C LEU A 31 3.05 30.50 -3.44
N LEU A 32 3.58 31.21 -2.46
CA LEU A 32 4.87 31.85 -2.56
C LEU A 32 6.02 30.83 -2.44
N GLU A 33 7.23 31.26 -2.73
CA GLU A 33 8.47 30.46 -2.63
C GLU A 33 8.72 29.89 -1.23
N ASP A 34 8.17 30.51 -0.19
CA ASP A 34 8.25 30.07 1.20
C ASP A 34 7.13 29.13 1.62
N GLY A 35 6.14 28.90 0.74
CA GLY A 35 4.98 28.04 0.98
C GLY A 35 3.76 28.73 1.55
N GLN A 36 3.75 30.07 1.63
CA GLN A 36 2.59 30.85 2.03
C GLN A 36 1.51 30.81 0.94
N ILE A 37 0.28 30.48 1.28
CA ILE A 37 -0.87 30.47 0.37
C ILE A 37 -1.29 31.91 0.06
N ILE A 38 -1.26 32.29 -1.22
CA ILE A 38 -1.69 33.60 -1.68
C ILE A 38 -3.06 33.56 -2.35
N TRP A 39 -3.43 32.42 -2.88
CA TRP A 39 -4.72 32.18 -3.50
C TRP A 39 -5.08 30.71 -3.46
N ASN A 40 -6.37 30.42 -3.34
CA ASN A 40 -6.93 29.08 -3.46
C ASN A 40 -8.36 29.14 -4.00
N ASN A 41 -8.84 28.02 -4.55
CA ASN A 41 -10.23 27.86 -4.95
C ASN A 41 -11.10 27.29 -3.81
N THR A 42 -12.41 27.22 -4.07
CA THR A 42 -13.40 26.72 -3.09
C THR A 42 -13.11 25.27 -2.69
N CYS A 43 -12.80 24.39 -3.65
CA CYS A 43 -12.48 22.98 -3.38
C CYS A 43 -11.27 22.83 -2.46
N PHE A 44 -10.25 23.67 -2.60
CA PHE A 44 -9.09 23.65 -1.70
C PHE A 44 -9.49 24.05 -0.27
N SER A 45 -10.34 25.07 -0.14
CA SER A 45 -10.86 25.48 1.17
C SER A 45 -11.74 24.40 1.82
N GLU A 46 -12.47 23.63 1.03
CA GLU A 46 -13.31 22.53 1.54
C GLU A 46 -12.45 21.38 2.12
N VAL A 47 -11.29 21.10 1.53
CA VAL A 47 -10.36 20.08 2.07
C VAL A 47 -9.84 20.46 3.46
N PHE A 48 -9.44 21.71 3.65
CA PHE A 48 -8.77 22.19 4.87
C PHE A 48 -9.70 22.91 5.86
N GLY A 49 -10.97 23.07 5.48
CA GLY A 49 -11.94 23.83 6.28
C GLY A 49 -11.74 25.35 6.16
N SER A 50 -12.52 26.10 6.95
CA SER A 50 -12.46 27.58 6.97
C SER A 50 -11.10 28.16 7.38
N GLU A 51 -10.16 27.34 7.79
CA GLU A 51 -8.83 27.75 8.22
C GLU A 51 -7.83 27.94 7.07
N ALA A 52 -8.09 27.38 5.86
CA ALA A 52 -7.22 27.57 4.69
C ALA A 52 -7.33 28.98 4.12
N LYS A 53 -6.92 29.95 4.92
CA LYS A 53 -6.94 31.36 4.56
C LYS A 53 -5.66 31.73 3.80
N THR A 54 -5.81 32.67 2.86
CA THR A 54 -4.65 33.37 2.29
C THR A 54 -3.79 33.97 3.41
N GLY A 55 -2.47 33.81 3.28
CA GLY A 55 -1.51 34.23 4.29
C GLY A 55 -1.03 33.12 5.23
N THR A 56 -1.67 31.93 5.23
CA THR A 56 -1.19 30.78 5.97
C THR A 56 -0.21 29.93 5.16
N TYR A 57 0.58 29.10 5.83
CA TYR A 57 1.53 28.22 5.17
C TYR A 57 0.91 26.84 4.93
N LEU A 58 1.12 26.27 3.74
CA LEU A 58 0.62 24.93 3.40
C LEU A 58 1.12 23.84 4.37
N SER A 59 2.38 23.96 4.82
CA SER A 59 3.00 23.04 5.77
C SER A 59 2.34 23.02 7.15
N LYS A 60 1.47 24.00 7.48
CA LYS A 60 0.65 23.96 8.70
C LYS A 60 -0.40 22.86 8.65
N TYR A 61 -0.90 22.55 7.46
CA TYR A 61 -1.94 21.53 7.23
C TYR A 61 -1.32 20.18 6.87
N ILE A 62 -0.32 20.20 5.98
CA ILE A 62 0.41 19.01 5.51
C ILE A 62 1.91 19.29 5.67
N GLN A 63 2.51 18.78 6.74
CA GLN A 63 3.92 19.04 7.07
C GLN A 63 4.89 18.60 5.98
N GLU A 64 4.53 17.55 5.25
CA GLU A 64 5.31 16.99 4.15
C GLU A 64 5.37 17.90 2.92
N LEU A 65 4.43 18.85 2.77
CA LEU A 65 4.38 19.82 1.68
C LEU A 65 5.02 21.14 2.09
N ASN A 66 6.27 21.10 2.46
CA ASN A 66 7.07 22.26 2.83
C ASN A 66 8.07 22.64 1.71
N ARG A 67 8.78 23.77 1.89
CA ARG A 67 9.72 24.32 0.92
C ARG A 67 10.77 23.31 0.41
N SER A 68 11.15 22.32 1.18
CA SER A 68 12.20 21.37 0.79
C SER A 68 11.78 20.45 -0.36
N VAL A 69 10.45 20.26 -0.55
CA VAL A 69 9.88 19.44 -1.61
C VAL A 69 9.36 20.24 -2.79
N PHE A 70 9.58 21.55 -2.83
CA PHE A 70 9.12 22.37 -3.95
C PHE A 70 9.95 22.14 -5.21
N PRO A 71 9.32 22.15 -6.39
CA PRO A 71 10.00 21.91 -7.66
C PRO A 71 11.07 22.98 -7.92
N LYS A 72 12.27 22.52 -8.29
CA LYS A 72 13.40 23.37 -8.61
C LYS A 72 13.35 23.86 -10.07
N GLU A 73 12.79 23.03 -10.96
CA GLU A 73 12.69 23.29 -12.40
C GLU A 73 11.22 23.47 -12.82
N LYS A 74 10.98 24.31 -13.83
CA LYS A 74 9.65 24.62 -14.33
C LYS A 74 8.92 23.37 -14.88
N ASP A 75 9.61 22.58 -15.70
CA ASP A 75 9.01 21.49 -16.46
C ASP A 75 9.04 20.13 -15.72
N LYS A 76 9.42 20.14 -14.43
CA LYS A 76 9.48 18.96 -13.59
C LYS A 76 8.61 19.15 -12.35
N PRO A 77 7.29 18.93 -12.46
CA PRO A 77 6.41 18.92 -11.30
C PRO A 77 6.84 17.83 -10.32
N ILE A 78 6.59 18.06 -9.04
CA ILE A 78 6.78 17.06 -8.00
C ILE A 78 5.43 16.51 -7.61
N GLU A 79 5.32 15.20 -7.69
CA GLU A 79 4.16 14.44 -7.23
C GLU A 79 4.47 13.81 -5.88
N LYS A 80 3.57 13.94 -4.92
CA LYS A 80 3.72 13.39 -3.58
C LYS A 80 2.37 12.92 -3.03
N GLU A 81 2.34 11.72 -2.50
CA GLU A 81 1.18 11.25 -1.73
C GLU A 81 1.30 11.73 -0.29
N VAL A 82 0.19 12.23 0.24
CA VAL A 82 0.08 12.79 1.59
C VAL A 82 -1.27 12.42 2.19
N SER A 83 -1.36 12.37 3.51
CA SER A 83 -2.62 12.09 4.21
C SER A 83 -3.05 13.29 5.03
N TYR A 84 -4.34 13.63 4.98
CA TYR A 84 -4.95 14.67 5.78
C TYR A 84 -6.37 14.28 6.21
N ASN A 85 -6.67 14.41 7.50
CA ASN A 85 -7.99 14.07 8.08
C ASN A 85 -8.51 12.66 7.70
N GLY A 86 -7.63 11.66 7.62
CA GLY A 86 -8.00 10.30 7.29
C GLY A 86 -8.28 10.05 5.80
N ARG A 87 -7.98 11.02 4.94
CA ARG A 87 -8.02 10.88 3.48
C ARG A 87 -6.62 10.95 2.89
N ASP A 88 -6.43 10.22 1.81
CA ASP A 88 -5.18 10.20 1.05
C ASP A 88 -5.31 11.15 -0.15
N TYR A 89 -4.33 12.02 -0.32
CA TYR A 89 -4.28 12.96 -1.44
C TYR A 89 -3.00 12.78 -2.24
N ARG A 90 -3.12 12.86 -3.55
CA ARG A 90 -2.00 13.03 -4.46
C ARG A 90 -1.83 14.52 -4.71
N ALA A 91 -0.74 15.09 -4.19
CA ALA A 91 -0.35 16.46 -4.38
C ALA A 91 0.61 16.58 -5.57
N ILE A 92 0.29 17.48 -6.52
CA ILE A 92 1.18 17.85 -7.62
C ILE A 92 1.59 19.31 -7.41
N LEU A 93 2.88 19.54 -7.27
CA LEU A 93 3.46 20.86 -7.12
C LEU A 93 4.20 21.23 -8.40
N SER A 94 3.91 22.43 -8.93
CA SER A 94 4.56 22.92 -10.15
C SER A 94 5.14 24.32 -9.91
N LYS A 95 6.33 24.57 -10.46
CA LYS A 95 6.99 25.88 -10.43
C LYS A 95 6.51 26.72 -11.59
N VAL A 96 6.02 27.93 -11.31
CA VAL A 96 5.59 28.90 -12.29
C VAL A 96 6.47 30.14 -12.19
N PRO A 97 7.41 30.35 -13.13
CA PRO A 97 8.27 31.54 -13.15
C PRO A 97 7.43 32.82 -13.33
N VAL A 98 7.78 33.88 -12.61
CA VAL A 98 7.10 35.18 -12.72
C VAL A 98 7.18 35.74 -14.14
N GLN A 99 8.22 35.41 -14.90
CA GLN A 99 8.41 35.85 -16.29
C GLN A 99 7.33 35.34 -17.25
N ASP A 100 6.72 34.18 -16.94
CA ASP A 100 5.66 33.57 -17.74
C ASP A 100 4.28 34.21 -17.51
N LEU A 101 4.16 35.05 -16.49
CA LEU A 101 2.94 35.76 -16.12
C LEU A 101 2.90 37.15 -16.77
N GLN A 102 3.20 37.25 -18.06
CA GLN A 102 3.13 38.49 -18.81
C GLN A 102 1.66 38.91 -18.93
N GLU A 103 1.28 40.11 -18.50
CA GLU A 103 0.00 40.81 -18.76
C GLU A 103 -0.98 41.08 -17.60
N ALA A 104 -0.71 40.71 -16.37
CA ALA A 104 -1.61 41.10 -15.28
C ALA A 104 -1.04 42.26 -14.45
N GLU A 105 -1.54 43.50 -14.66
CA GLU A 105 -1.13 44.68 -13.89
C GLU A 105 -1.23 44.52 -12.37
N ASN A 106 -2.17 43.71 -11.88
CA ASN A 106 -2.34 43.40 -10.46
C ASN A 106 -1.25 42.48 -9.90
N ILE A 107 -0.50 41.78 -10.76
CA ILE A 107 0.61 40.93 -10.38
C ILE A 107 1.91 41.73 -10.17
N LEU A 108 1.98 42.97 -10.74
CA LEU A 108 3.17 43.82 -10.59
C LEU A 108 3.47 44.21 -9.14
N GLN A 109 2.47 44.34 -8.28
CA GLN A 109 2.69 44.55 -6.84
C GLN A 109 3.17 43.28 -6.12
N MET A 110 2.79 42.10 -6.59
CA MET A 110 3.26 40.80 -6.07
C MET A 110 4.64 40.42 -6.60
N ARG A 111 5.10 41.05 -7.71
CA ARG A 111 6.38 40.75 -8.37
C ARG A 111 7.63 41.27 -7.63
N LYS A 112 7.52 42.22 -6.69
CA LYS A 112 8.67 42.84 -6.06
C LYS A 112 9.55 41.79 -5.34
N GLY A 113 10.68 41.41 -5.98
CA GLY A 113 11.71 40.58 -5.39
C GLY A 113 11.46 39.06 -5.43
N ARG A 114 10.55 38.56 -6.26
CA ARG A 114 10.21 37.14 -6.39
C ARG A 114 10.55 36.62 -7.78
N GLU A 115 11.01 35.35 -7.82
CA GLU A 115 11.41 34.70 -9.07
C GLU A 115 10.31 33.77 -9.61
N TYR A 116 9.52 33.14 -8.72
CA TYR A 116 8.51 32.16 -9.11
C TYR A 116 7.38 32.05 -8.08
N PHE A 117 6.32 31.37 -8.47
CA PHE A 117 5.25 30.85 -7.61
C PHE A 117 5.25 29.32 -7.66
N VAL A 118 4.61 28.71 -6.68
CA VAL A 118 4.35 27.28 -6.70
C VAL A 118 2.86 27.05 -6.75
N THR A 119 2.39 26.28 -7.73
CA THR A 119 1.00 25.83 -7.76
C THR A 119 0.89 24.45 -7.14
N VAL A 120 -0.21 24.21 -6.46
CA VAL A 120 -0.52 22.92 -5.82
C VAL A 120 -1.89 22.48 -6.26
N THR A 121 -1.98 21.26 -6.78
CA THR A 121 -3.24 20.56 -6.99
C THR A 121 -3.29 19.35 -6.06
N LEU A 122 -4.50 19.05 -5.54
CA LEU A 122 -4.73 17.86 -4.74
C LEU A 122 -5.80 17.01 -5.43
N SER A 123 -5.53 15.73 -5.57
CA SER A 123 -6.50 14.74 -6.00
C SER A 123 -6.76 13.79 -4.84
N ASP A 124 -8.03 13.64 -4.45
CA ASP A 124 -8.41 12.62 -3.46
C ASP A 124 -8.22 11.24 -4.09
N VAL A 125 -7.33 10.46 -3.53
CA VAL A 125 -6.99 9.09 -3.97
C VAL A 125 -7.33 8.05 -2.91
N THR A 126 -8.10 8.43 -1.90
CA THR A 126 -8.47 7.57 -0.76
C THR A 126 -9.11 6.28 -1.23
N GLU A 127 -10.17 6.39 -2.01
CA GLU A 127 -10.91 5.24 -2.52
C GLU A 127 -10.01 4.36 -3.41
N MET A 128 -9.21 4.98 -4.28
CA MET A 128 -8.24 4.26 -5.12
C MET A 128 -7.24 3.48 -4.26
N ASN A 129 -6.66 4.11 -3.24
CA ASN A 129 -5.70 3.48 -2.35
C ASN A 129 -6.34 2.37 -1.52
N GLU A 130 -7.60 2.54 -1.10
CA GLU A 130 -8.37 1.49 -0.42
C GLU A 130 -8.58 0.28 -1.34
N TYR A 131 -8.96 0.50 -2.60
CA TYR A 131 -9.08 -0.58 -3.57
C TYR A 131 -7.75 -1.28 -3.86
N ILE A 132 -6.67 -0.53 -3.99
CA ILE A 132 -5.32 -1.11 -4.18
C ILE A 132 -4.96 -1.98 -2.98
N ARG A 133 -5.14 -1.48 -1.75
CA ARG A 133 -4.87 -2.23 -0.51
C ARG A 133 -5.73 -3.49 -0.42
N ALA A 134 -7.05 -3.36 -0.66
CA ALA A 134 -7.97 -4.50 -0.65
C ALA A 134 -7.59 -5.55 -1.69
N ASN A 135 -7.21 -5.13 -2.91
CA ASN A 135 -6.76 -6.02 -3.97
C ASN A 135 -5.47 -6.76 -3.58
N GLU A 136 -4.49 -6.04 -3.01
CA GLU A 136 -3.25 -6.64 -2.53
C GLU A 136 -3.48 -7.68 -1.41
N GLU A 137 -4.42 -7.42 -0.50
CA GLU A 137 -4.75 -8.33 0.60
C GLU A 137 -5.51 -9.58 0.15
N GLN A 138 -6.25 -9.48 -0.95
CA GLN A 138 -6.99 -10.61 -1.54
C GLN A 138 -6.13 -11.48 -2.47
N LYS A 139 -4.92 -11.06 -2.84
CA LYS A 139 -4.02 -11.88 -3.64
C LYS A 139 -3.76 -13.23 -2.98
N LEU A 140 -3.72 -14.26 -3.80
CA LEU A 140 -3.47 -15.61 -3.33
C LEU A 140 -1.98 -15.85 -3.13
N VAL A 141 -1.65 -16.56 -2.07
CA VAL A 141 -0.31 -16.97 -1.68
C VAL A 141 -0.27 -18.50 -1.70
N ALA A 142 0.74 -19.05 -2.33
CA ALA A 142 0.96 -20.50 -2.39
C ALA A 142 1.88 -20.95 -1.26
N GLY A 143 1.61 -22.13 -0.70
CA GLY A 143 2.45 -22.74 0.31
C GLY A 143 2.49 -24.26 0.23
N LEU A 144 3.50 -24.81 0.88
CA LEU A 144 3.72 -26.23 1.04
C LEU A 144 3.85 -26.56 2.53
N ILE A 145 3.31 -27.71 2.95
CA ILE A 145 3.51 -28.28 4.29
C ILE A 145 4.04 -29.67 4.10
N TYR A 146 5.15 -29.98 4.77
CA TYR A 146 5.72 -31.32 4.81
C TYR A 146 5.73 -31.82 6.25
N ILE A 147 5.44 -33.10 6.45
CA ILE A 147 5.68 -33.79 7.71
C ILE A 147 7.13 -34.22 7.67
N ASP A 148 8.00 -33.55 8.43
CA ASP A 148 9.47 -33.71 8.34
C ASP A 148 9.95 -35.12 8.67
N ASN A 149 9.39 -35.70 9.73
CA ASN A 149 9.78 -36.97 10.30
C ASN A 149 8.70 -38.06 10.10
N TYR A 150 8.05 -38.07 8.91
CA TYR A 150 6.91 -38.92 8.64
C TYR A 150 7.20 -40.40 8.90
N ASP A 151 8.29 -40.94 8.34
CA ASP A 151 8.61 -42.33 8.44
C ASP A 151 8.98 -42.74 9.90
N GLU A 152 9.76 -41.92 10.59
CA GLU A 152 10.14 -42.14 12.00
C GLU A 152 8.92 -42.08 12.94
N VAL A 153 8.00 -41.16 12.71
CA VAL A 153 6.76 -41.09 13.50
C VAL A 153 5.87 -42.29 13.25
N MET A 154 5.78 -42.77 12.01
CA MET A 154 5.00 -43.95 11.66
C MET A 154 5.61 -45.20 12.32
N GLU A 155 6.92 -45.35 12.31
CA GLU A 155 7.63 -46.48 12.99
C GLU A 155 7.49 -46.44 14.53
N SER A 156 7.24 -45.23 15.09
CA SER A 156 7.08 -45.05 16.54
C SER A 156 5.71 -45.49 17.08
N VAL A 157 4.79 -45.91 16.21
CA VAL A 157 3.40 -46.28 16.53
C VAL A 157 3.10 -47.69 16.03
N GLU A 158 2.28 -48.41 16.78
CA GLU A 158 1.76 -49.71 16.34
C GLU A 158 1.09 -49.61 14.96
N GLU A 159 1.31 -50.56 14.07
CA GLU A 159 0.84 -50.55 12.68
C GLU A 159 -0.67 -50.26 12.55
N VAL A 160 -1.48 -50.85 13.47
CA VAL A 160 -2.93 -50.65 13.51
C VAL A 160 -3.34 -49.18 13.81
N ARG A 161 -2.46 -48.38 14.38
CA ARG A 161 -2.70 -46.99 14.76
C ARG A 161 -2.11 -45.97 13.76
N GLN A 162 -1.24 -46.40 12.84
CA GLN A 162 -0.58 -45.52 11.88
C GLN A 162 -1.58 -44.71 11.05
N SER A 163 -2.62 -45.37 10.53
CA SER A 163 -3.68 -44.69 9.74
C SER A 163 -4.45 -43.65 10.56
N LEU A 164 -4.66 -43.95 11.88
CA LEU A 164 -5.30 -43.01 12.78
C LEU A 164 -4.42 -41.78 13.04
N LEU A 165 -3.12 -41.96 13.23
CA LEU A 165 -2.16 -40.88 13.43
C LEU A 165 -2.13 -39.95 12.23
N VAL A 166 -2.04 -40.49 11.01
CA VAL A 166 -2.10 -39.71 9.76
C VAL A 166 -3.41 -38.93 9.68
N ALA A 167 -4.56 -39.58 9.94
CA ALA A 167 -5.86 -38.92 9.89
C ALA A 167 -5.99 -37.76 10.90
N LEU A 168 -5.40 -37.88 12.08
CA LEU A 168 -5.38 -36.78 13.08
C LEU A 168 -4.50 -35.63 12.68
N ILE A 169 -3.31 -35.90 12.10
CA ILE A 169 -2.44 -34.83 11.54
C ILE A 169 -3.13 -34.17 10.37
N ASP A 170 -3.71 -34.92 9.42
CA ASP A 170 -4.49 -34.41 8.31
C ASP A 170 -5.61 -33.48 8.79
N ARG A 171 -6.34 -33.92 9.82
CA ARG A 171 -7.42 -33.12 10.42
C ARG A 171 -6.90 -31.80 10.97
N LYS A 172 -5.76 -31.80 11.69
CA LYS A 172 -5.17 -30.58 12.22
C LYS A 172 -4.80 -29.60 11.11
N ILE A 173 -4.13 -30.06 10.06
CA ILE A 173 -3.74 -29.25 8.91
C ILE A 173 -4.99 -28.68 8.22
N ASN A 174 -6.00 -29.52 7.95
CA ASN A 174 -7.23 -29.09 7.29
C ASN A 174 -8.03 -28.08 8.14
N GLN A 175 -8.15 -28.29 9.45
CA GLN A 175 -8.82 -27.36 10.36
C GLN A 175 -8.10 -26.00 10.38
N TYR A 176 -6.78 -26.01 10.51
CA TYR A 176 -5.99 -24.79 10.52
C TYR A 176 -6.14 -24.00 9.21
N MET A 177 -6.10 -24.67 8.07
CA MET A 177 -6.29 -24.03 6.77
C MET A 177 -7.71 -23.51 6.60
N SER A 178 -8.73 -24.26 7.02
CA SER A 178 -10.14 -23.85 6.93
C SER A 178 -10.43 -22.60 7.74
N VAL A 179 -9.86 -22.46 8.95
CA VAL A 179 -9.99 -21.23 9.76
C VAL A 179 -9.37 -20.02 9.08
N ASN A 180 -8.33 -20.23 8.29
CA ASN A 180 -7.64 -19.19 7.55
C ASN A 180 -8.15 -19.02 6.09
N ASP A 181 -9.39 -19.44 5.80
CA ASP A 181 -10.00 -19.40 4.45
C ASP A 181 -9.08 -19.99 3.38
N GLY A 182 -8.33 -21.02 3.73
CA GLY A 182 -7.34 -21.67 2.89
C GLY A 182 -7.87 -22.94 2.25
N ILE A 183 -7.36 -23.23 1.06
CA ILE A 183 -7.56 -24.50 0.37
C ILE A 183 -6.28 -25.32 0.56
N VAL A 184 -6.39 -26.52 1.08
CA VAL A 184 -5.27 -27.46 1.23
C VAL A 184 -5.57 -28.75 0.48
N LYS A 185 -4.56 -29.27 -0.19
CA LYS A 185 -4.62 -30.56 -0.89
C LYS A 185 -3.40 -31.40 -0.54
N LYS A 186 -3.65 -32.63 -0.11
CA LYS A 186 -2.60 -33.63 0.07
C LYS A 186 -2.08 -34.08 -1.29
N LEU A 187 -0.78 -33.99 -1.50
CA LEU A 187 -0.09 -34.38 -2.75
C LEU A 187 0.51 -35.77 -2.63
N GLU A 188 1.17 -36.05 -1.51
CA GLU A 188 1.85 -37.31 -1.18
C GLU A 188 1.51 -37.70 0.27
N LYS A 189 2.03 -38.82 0.74
CA LYS A 189 1.79 -39.33 2.11
C LYS A 189 2.09 -38.29 3.21
N ASP A 190 3.09 -37.46 2.96
CA ASP A 190 3.72 -36.52 3.90
C ASP A 190 3.69 -35.05 3.39
N LYS A 191 3.16 -34.78 2.19
CA LYS A 191 3.24 -33.46 1.55
C LYS A 191 1.88 -32.89 1.20
N TYR A 192 1.71 -31.62 1.49
CA TYR A 192 0.49 -30.85 1.22
C TYR A 192 0.84 -29.58 0.47
N PHE A 193 -0.03 -29.21 -0.43
CA PHE A 193 -0.06 -27.90 -1.08
C PHE A 193 -1.24 -27.12 -0.53
N PHE A 194 -1.06 -25.82 -0.31
CA PHE A 194 -2.15 -24.96 0.07
C PHE A 194 -2.11 -23.62 -0.62
N VAL A 195 -3.27 -22.95 -0.64
CA VAL A 195 -3.45 -21.58 -1.13
C VAL A 195 -4.29 -20.82 -0.13
N ILE A 196 -3.85 -19.63 0.23
CA ILE A 196 -4.53 -18.70 1.14
C ILE A 196 -4.49 -17.29 0.58
N LYS A 197 -5.37 -16.39 1.08
CA LYS A 197 -5.24 -14.96 0.83
C LYS A 197 -4.04 -14.39 1.60
N LYS A 198 -3.41 -13.36 1.03
CA LYS A 198 -2.29 -12.66 1.67
C LYS A 198 -2.65 -12.05 3.05
N SER A 199 -3.92 -11.65 3.24
CA SER A 199 -4.41 -11.19 4.54
C SER A 199 -4.32 -12.27 5.61
N TYR A 200 -4.69 -13.50 5.30
CA TYR A 200 -4.63 -14.62 6.25
C TYR A 200 -3.19 -15.08 6.52
N TYR A 201 -2.28 -14.95 5.54
CA TYR A 201 -0.85 -15.17 5.80
C TYR A 201 -0.35 -14.29 6.96
N LYS A 202 -0.75 -13.01 7.01
CA LYS A 202 -0.38 -12.11 8.11
C LYS A 202 -0.88 -12.59 9.48
N GLU A 203 -2.08 -13.19 9.52
CA GLU A 203 -2.60 -13.78 10.75
C GLU A 203 -1.86 -15.07 11.14
N MET A 204 -1.49 -15.91 10.16
CA MET A 204 -0.64 -17.09 10.41
C MET A 204 0.74 -16.69 10.95
N GLU A 205 1.31 -15.61 10.45
CA GLU A 205 2.58 -15.06 10.93
C GLU A 205 2.48 -14.55 12.37
N LYS A 206 1.42 -13.81 12.71
CA LYS A 206 1.15 -13.33 14.08
C LYS A 206 1.01 -14.46 15.09
N ASN A 207 0.33 -15.54 14.73
CA ASN A 207 0.15 -16.72 15.59
C ASN A 207 1.32 -17.70 15.50
N LYS A 208 2.43 -17.29 14.84
CA LYS A 208 3.66 -18.09 14.68
C LYS A 208 3.41 -19.45 14.06
N PHE A 209 2.45 -19.53 13.13
CA PHE A 209 2.07 -20.79 12.47
C PHE A 209 1.70 -21.87 13.49
N ALA A 210 0.67 -21.62 14.29
CA ALA A 210 0.25 -22.47 15.41
C ALA A 210 0.03 -23.95 15.02
N VAL A 211 -0.21 -24.26 13.76
CA VAL A 211 -0.32 -25.64 13.25
C VAL A 211 0.93 -26.48 13.52
N LEU A 212 2.11 -25.86 13.62
CA LEU A 212 3.36 -26.55 13.97
C LEU A 212 3.24 -27.21 15.37
N ASP A 213 2.77 -26.45 16.35
CA ASP A 213 2.57 -26.96 17.71
C ASP A 213 1.33 -27.87 17.82
N GLU A 214 0.28 -27.59 17.04
CA GLU A 214 -0.90 -28.45 16.99
C GLU A 214 -0.58 -29.84 16.44
N ALA A 215 0.29 -29.96 15.44
CA ALA A 215 0.71 -31.25 14.92
C ALA A 215 1.52 -32.03 15.97
N LYS A 216 2.44 -31.36 16.68
CA LYS A 216 3.23 -31.99 17.78
C LYS A 216 2.35 -32.48 18.91
N SER A 217 1.21 -31.85 19.15
CA SER A 217 0.26 -32.21 20.20
C SER A 217 -0.50 -33.52 19.92
N VAL A 218 -0.45 -34.03 18.69
CA VAL A 218 -1.11 -35.28 18.31
C VAL A 218 -0.36 -36.46 18.94
N ASN A 219 -1.01 -37.11 19.91
CA ASN A 219 -0.45 -38.26 20.60
C ASN A 219 -1.49 -39.38 20.72
N ILE A 220 -1.17 -40.54 20.17
CA ILE A 220 -1.98 -41.75 20.26
C ILE A 220 -1.13 -42.97 20.69
N GLY A 221 -0.03 -42.68 21.38
CA GLY A 221 0.97 -43.67 21.78
C GLY A 221 2.26 -43.65 20.97
N ASN A 222 2.42 -42.62 20.10
CA ASN A 222 3.68 -42.36 19.41
C ASN A 222 4.76 -41.90 20.41
N THR A 223 5.98 -42.44 20.27
CA THR A 223 7.11 -42.11 21.14
C THR A 223 7.78 -40.79 20.77
N MET A 224 7.52 -40.25 19.58
CA MET A 224 8.00 -38.96 19.12
C MET A 224 6.86 -38.12 18.51
N PRO A 225 6.90 -36.80 18.66
CA PRO A 225 5.91 -35.94 18.04
C PRO A 225 6.09 -35.84 16.53
N ALA A 226 5.00 -35.65 15.79
CA ALA A 226 5.08 -35.27 14.38
C ALA A 226 5.50 -33.78 14.25
N THR A 227 6.51 -33.52 13.44
CA THR A 227 6.95 -32.15 13.12
C THR A 227 6.59 -31.75 11.70
N LEU A 228 6.26 -30.48 11.52
CA LEU A 228 5.90 -29.92 10.22
C LEU A 228 6.90 -28.85 9.79
N SER A 229 7.23 -28.83 8.51
CA SER A 229 7.84 -27.66 7.87
C SER A 229 6.84 -26.99 6.96
N ILE A 230 6.87 -25.65 6.92
CA ILE A 230 6.00 -24.84 6.08
C ILE A 230 6.86 -23.95 5.20
N GLY A 231 6.65 -23.99 3.88
CA GLY A 231 7.26 -23.09 2.93
C GLY A 231 6.19 -22.22 2.27
N ILE A 232 6.33 -20.89 2.33
CA ILE A 232 5.38 -19.95 1.75
C ILE A 232 6.08 -19.08 0.73
N GLY A 233 5.47 -18.93 -0.45
CA GLY A 233 5.93 -18.06 -1.52
C GLY A 233 5.00 -16.87 -1.69
N ILE A 234 5.52 -15.65 -1.58
CA ILE A 234 4.80 -14.41 -1.83
C ILE A 234 5.43 -13.73 -3.05
N ALA A 235 4.78 -13.86 -4.21
CA ALA A 235 5.22 -13.21 -5.44
C ALA A 235 4.15 -12.21 -5.91
N THR A 236 4.59 -11.13 -6.55
CA THR A 236 3.71 -10.11 -7.10
C THR A 236 3.32 -10.37 -8.55
N ASP A 237 4.14 -11.13 -9.29
CA ASP A 237 4.01 -11.24 -10.73
C ASP A 237 3.07 -12.37 -11.18
N THR A 238 3.32 -13.60 -10.68
CA THR A 238 2.51 -14.77 -11.07
C THR A 238 2.34 -15.77 -9.93
N TYR A 239 1.23 -16.53 -9.97
CA TYR A 239 1.03 -17.63 -9.03
C TYR A 239 2.04 -18.77 -9.19
N ALA A 240 2.53 -19.00 -10.41
CA ALA A 240 3.60 -19.98 -10.68
C ALA A 240 4.89 -19.59 -9.95
N GLN A 241 5.22 -18.31 -9.94
CA GLN A 241 6.38 -17.79 -9.20
C GLN A 241 6.17 -17.90 -7.68
N SER A 242 4.97 -17.61 -7.18
CA SER A 242 4.59 -17.83 -5.78
C SER A 242 4.81 -19.29 -5.37
N TYR A 243 4.39 -20.24 -6.20
CA TYR A 243 4.63 -21.67 -5.96
C TYR A 243 6.14 -22.03 -5.98
N ASN A 244 6.91 -21.49 -6.93
CA ASN A 244 8.36 -21.70 -6.97
C ASN A 244 9.06 -21.15 -5.73
N TYR A 245 8.61 -20.03 -5.22
CA TYR A 245 9.11 -19.47 -3.96
C TYR A 245 8.74 -20.34 -2.76
N ALA A 246 7.53 -20.90 -2.73
CA ALA A 246 7.13 -21.86 -1.70
C ALA A 246 8.03 -23.09 -1.69
N ARG A 247 8.42 -23.61 -2.87
CA ARG A 247 9.37 -24.72 -2.99
C ARG A 247 10.74 -24.38 -2.42
N VAL A 248 11.29 -23.21 -2.78
CA VAL A 248 12.58 -22.77 -2.22
C VAL A 248 12.47 -22.57 -0.71
N ALA A 249 11.36 -22.03 -0.24
CA ALA A 249 11.14 -21.80 1.19
C ALA A 249 11.05 -23.11 1.99
N ILE A 250 10.35 -24.14 1.47
CA ILE A 250 10.26 -25.45 2.17
C ILE A 250 11.60 -26.15 2.19
N ASP A 251 12.38 -26.09 1.10
CA ASP A 251 13.73 -26.65 1.05
C ASP A 251 14.64 -25.98 2.09
N LEU A 252 14.52 -24.68 2.29
CA LEU A 252 15.24 -23.92 3.31
C LEU A 252 14.80 -24.33 4.73
N ALA A 253 13.50 -24.57 4.96
CA ALA A 253 13.00 -25.01 6.24
C ALA A 253 13.60 -26.38 6.61
N LEU A 254 13.57 -27.32 5.68
CA LEU A 254 14.15 -28.66 5.86
C LEU A 254 15.67 -28.62 6.07
N ALA A 255 16.39 -27.82 5.27
CA ALA A 255 17.84 -27.66 5.41
C ALA A 255 18.28 -27.10 6.78
N ARG A 256 17.38 -26.40 7.48
CA ARG A 256 17.60 -25.84 8.82
C ARG A 256 17.18 -26.79 9.94
N GLY A 257 16.79 -28.02 9.61
CA GLY A 257 16.39 -29.02 10.56
C GLY A 257 14.87 -29.22 10.71
N GLY A 258 14.08 -28.59 9.90
CA GLY A 258 12.62 -28.71 9.92
C GLY A 258 11.94 -27.99 11.09
N ASP A 259 10.69 -28.36 11.39
CA ASP A 259 9.86 -27.82 12.48
C ASP A 259 9.76 -26.30 12.50
N GLN A 260 9.59 -25.71 11.33
CA GLN A 260 9.54 -24.25 11.17
C GLN A 260 8.79 -23.82 9.91
N ALA A 261 8.38 -22.54 9.89
CA ALA A 261 7.89 -21.88 8.71
C ALA A 261 8.95 -20.96 8.12
N VAL A 262 9.13 -21.02 6.80
CA VAL A 262 9.99 -20.12 6.03
C VAL A 262 9.15 -19.45 4.94
N VAL A 263 9.35 -18.15 4.79
CA VAL A 263 8.68 -17.34 3.78
C VAL A 263 9.70 -16.78 2.81
N LYS A 264 9.43 -16.86 1.51
CA LYS A 264 10.20 -16.21 0.47
C LYS A 264 9.32 -15.22 -0.29
N SER A 265 9.80 -13.98 -0.43
CA SER A 265 9.15 -12.90 -1.18
C SER A 265 10.07 -12.32 -2.25
N ASN A 266 9.56 -11.37 -3.05
CA ASN A 266 10.31 -10.64 -4.08
C ASN A 266 11.32 -9.60 -3.52
N SER A 267 11.48 -9.48 -2.22
CA SER A 267 12.42 -8.53 -1.61
C SER A 267 13.84 -9.06 -1.57
#